data_f291e3f6b09be965e7b189c5706a590b
#
_entry.id   f291e3f6b09be965e7b189c5706a590b
#
_cell.length_a   1.000
_cell.length_b   1.000
_cell.length_c   1.000
_cell.angle_alpha   90.00
_cell.angle_beta   90.00
_cell.angle_gamma   90.00
#
_symmetry.space_group_name_H-M   'P 1'
#
loop_
_entity.id
_entity.type
_entity.pdbx_description
1 polymer ?
#
loop_
_entity_poly.entity_id
_entity_poly.type
_entity_poly.pdbx_seq_one_letter_code
_entity_poly.pdbx_strand_id
1 'polypeptide(L)'
;MIDTRFAPYGALALRVALGTMFIAHAYLKLVIFTVPGFAGFLGQIGLPGFLAWPIILAETLGGLAILTGFYGRYVSLALLPILLGALSVHAPNGWLFTAPNGGWEYPAFLAVAALAHVLIGDGALALRPAAFGGASKPALA
;
A
#
# COMPACT_ATOMS: atom_id res chain seq x y z
N MET A 1 13.39 23.09 -1.71
CA MET A 1 13.90 22.91 -0.32
C MET A 1 12.81 22.15 0.45
N ILE A 2 13.17 21.11 1.20
CA ILE A 2 12.21 20.35 2.03
C ILE A 2 12.16 21.03 3.40
N ASP A 3 10.95 21.32 3.90
CA ASP A 3 10.77 21.78 5.28
C ASP A 3 10.95 20.58 6.23
N THR A 4 12.13 20.51 6.83
CA THR A 4 12.52 19.41 7.72
C THR A 4 11.71 19.37 9.02
N ARG A 5 11.09 20.49 9.41
CA ARG A 5 10.25 20.59 10.61
C ARG A 5 8.93 19.81 10.43
N PHE A 6 8.31 19.89 9.27
CA PHE A 6 7.02 19.26 8.99
C PHE A 6 7.13 17.97 8.17
N ALA A 7 8.26 17.68 7.54
CA ALA A 7 8.46 16.48 6.75
C ALA A 7 8.09 15.17 7.49
N PRO A 8 8.42 14.97 8.79
CA PRO A 8 8.03 13.77 9.51
C PRO A 8 6.50 13.60 9.66
N TYR A 9 5.77 14.70 9.76
CA TYR A 9 4.31 14.68 9.84
C TYR A 9 3.67 14.46 8.47
N GLY A 10 4.28 14.94 7.40
CA GLY A 10 3.88 14.60 6.03
C GLY A 10 4.03 13.11 5.75
N ALA A 11 5.13 12.50 6.19
CA ALA A 11 5.33 11.06 6.11
C ALA A 11 4.30 10.28 6.97
N LEU A 12 3.97 10.76 8.17
CA LEU A 12 2.90 10.20 8.99
C LEU A 12 1.55 10.22 8.27
N ALA A 13 1.17 11.37 7.68
CA ALA A 13 -0.10 11.49 6.95
C ALA A 13 -0.16 10.52 5.77
N LEU A 14 0.92 10.43 4.98
CA LEU A 14 1.02 9.47 3.87
C LEU A 14 0.90 8.02 4.35
N ARG A 15 1.58 7.67 5.43
CA ARG A 15 1.54 6.35 6.06
C ARG A 15 0.13 5.98 6.54
N VAL A 16 -0.55 6.91 7.23
CA VAL A 16 -1.93 6.70 7.69
C VAL A 16 -2.87 6.47 6.49
N ALA A 17 -2.75 7.28 5.45
CA ALA A 17 -3.55 7.12 4.24
C ALA A 17 -3.30 5.75 3.58
N LEU A 18 -2.05 5.39 3.32
CA LEU A 18 -1.69 4.12 2.69
C LEU A 18 -2.11 2.91 3.52
N GLY A 19 -1.82 2.89 4.81
CA GLY A 19 -2.20 1.80 5.70
C GLY A 19 -3.70 1.58 5.74
N THR A 20 -4.47 2.67 5.85
CA THR A 20 -5.95 2.63 5.80
C THR A 20 -6.44 2.09 4.47
N MET A 21 -5.85 2.51 3.35
CA MET A 21 -6.25 2.03 2.02
C MET A 21 -5.99 0.54 1.82
N PHE A 22 -4.84 0.02 2.27
CA PHE A 22 -4.59 -1.41 2.19
C PHE A 22 -5.58 -2.23 3.03
N ILE A 23 -5.89 -1.79 4.26
CA ILE A 23 -6.89 -2.44 5.12
C ILE A 23 -8.27 -2.40 4.48
N ALA A 24 -8.67 -1.26 3.91
CA ALA A 24 -9.96 -1.11 3.22
C ALA A 24 -10.07 -2.05 1.99
N HIS A 25 -8.97 -2.23 1.23
CA HIS A 25 -8.95 -3.13 0.08
C HIS A 25 -8.94 -4.60 0.50
N ALA A 26 -8.30 -4.95 1.61
CA ALA A 26 -8.42 -6.28 2.20
C ALA A 26 -9.86 -6.57 2.65
N TYR A 27 -10.49 -5.62 3.33
CA TYR A 27 -11.90 -5.71 3.72
C TYR A 27 -12.83 -5.90 2.50
N LEU A 28 -12.61 -5.12 1.44
CA LEU A 28 -13.37 -5.24 0.19
C LEU A 28 -13.29 -6.67 -0.37
N LYS A 29 -12.10 -7.26 -0.42
CA LYS A 29 -11.87 -8.62 -0.93
C LYS A 29 -12.44 -9.70 -0.01
N LEU A 30 -12.36 -9.48 1.32
CA LEU A 30 -12.80 -10.46 2.31
C LEU A 30 -14.32 -10.49 2.47
N VAL A 31 -14.96 -9.31 2.53
CA VAL A 31 -16.36 -9.16 2.93
C VAL A 31 -17.27 -8.86 1.74
N ILE A 32 -16.90 -7.96 0.85
CA ILE A 32 -17.76 -7.52 -0.26
C ILE A 32 -17.67 -8.50 -1.43
N PHE A 33 -16.47 -8.80 -1.91
CA PHE A 33 -16.27 -9.78 -2.99
C PHE A 33 -16.35 -11.22 -2.49
N THR A 34 -16.12 -11.43 -1.23
CA THR A 34 -15.85 -12.72 -0.58
C THR A 34 -14.59 -13.41 -1.11
N VAL A 35 -13.99 -14.30 -0.32
CA VAL A 35 -12.79 -15.01 -0.75
C VAL A 35 -13.03 -15.86 -1.99
N PRO A 36 -14.13 -16.63 -2.11
CA PRO A 36 -14.44 -17.37 -3.34
C PRO A 36 -14.63 -16.45 -4.56
N GLY A 37 -15.31 -15.31 -4.38
CA GLY A 37 -15.52 -14.34 -5.47
C GLY A 37 -14.20 -13.73 -5.96
N PHE A 38 -13.32 -13.36 -5.02
CA PHE A 38 -11.99 -12.84 -5.38
C PHE A 38 -11.10 -13.91 -6.02
N ALA A 39 -11.16 -15.17 -5.53
CA ALA A 39 -10.47 -16.31 -6.15
C ALA A 39 -10.95 -16.57 -7.58
N GLY A 40 -12.27 -16.47 -7.82
CA GLY A 40 -12.87 -16.56 -9.15
C GLY A 40 -12.38 -15.45 -10.09
N PHE A 41 -12.31 -14.20 -9.59
CA PHE A 41 -11.75 -13.08 -10.34
C PHE A 41 -10.28 -13.31 -10.72
N LEU A 42 -9.45 -13.79 -9.78
CA LEU A 42 -8.05 -14.14 -10.08
C LEU A 42 -7.96 -15.17 -11.21
N GLY A 43 -8.83 -16.20 -11.19
CA GLY A 43 -8.91 -17.18 -12.28
C GLY A 43 -9.25 -16.57 -13.63
N GLN A 44 -10.14 -15.58 -13.68
CA GLN A 44 -10.51 -14.88 -14.92
C GLN A 44 -9.34 -14.10 -15.55
N ILE A 45 -8.43 -13.60 -14.72
CA ILE A 45 -7.22 -12.88 -15.18
C ILE A 45 -5.99 -13.79 -15.31
N GLY A 46 -6.18 -15.12 -15.25
CA GLY A 46 -5.12 -16.11 -15.44
C GLY A 46 -4.23 -16.38 -14.22
N LEU A 47 -4.64 -15.93 -13.03
CA LEU A 47 -3.91 -16.17 -11.79
C LEU A 47 -4.56 -17.31 -10.98
N PRO A 48 -3.76 -18.11 -10.25
CA PRO A 48 -4.31 -19.15 -9.39
C PRO A 48 -5.18 -18.59 -8.27
N GLY A 49 -6.39 -19.15 -8.08
CA GLY A 49 -7.35 -18.70 -7.06
C GLY A 49 -6.84 -18.81 -5.62
N PHE A 50 -5.89 -19.73 -5.34
CA PHE A 50 -5.29 -19.84 -3.99
C PHE A 50 -4.54 -18.56 -3.56
N LEU A 51 -4.14 -17.70 -4.50
CA LEU A 51 -3.50 -16.41 -4.20
C LEU A 51 -4.43 -15.42 -3.48
N ALA A 52 -5.75 -15.68 -3.45
CA ALA A 52 -6.70 -14.81 -2.75
C ALA A 52 -6.33 -14.63 -1.27
N TRP A 53 -6.03 -15.71 -0.55
CA TRP A 53 -5.64 -15.62 0.85
C TRP A 53 -4.32 -14.89 1.09
N PRO A 54 -3.21 -15.23 0.42
CA PRO A 54 -1.96 -14.49 0.55
C PRO A 54 -2.09 -13.00 0.28
N ILE A 55 -2.86 -12.60 -0.73
CA ILE A 55 -3.07 -11.18 -1.06
C ILE A 55 -3.85 -10.48 0.06
N ILE A 56 -4.98 -11.05 0.52
CA ILE A 56 -5.80 -10.48 1.60
C ILE A 56 -4.97 -10.35 2.89
N LEU A 57 -4.22 -11.37 3.25
CA LEU A 57 -3.35 -11.36 4.43
C LEU A 57 -2.24 -10.32 4.30
N ALA A 58 -1.58 -10.24 3.15
CA ALA A 58 -0.54 -9.26 2.89
C ALA A 58 -1.07 -7.82 3.00
N GLU A 59 -2.25 -7.53 2.43
CA GLU A 59 -2.88 -6.21 2.53
C GLU A 59 -3.33 -5.90 3.96
N THR A 60 -3.87 -6.89 4.69
CA THR A 60 -4.32 -6.69 6.08
C THR A 60 -3.14 -6.44 7.01
N LEU A 61 -2.19 -7.38 7.07
CA LEU A 61 -1.04 -7.29 7.97
C LEU A 61 -0.09 -6.18 7.54
N GLY A 62 0.12 -6.03 6.24
CA GLY A 62 0.93 -4.96 5.69
C GLY A 62 0.32 -3.59 5.91
N GLY A 63 -0.99 -3.44 5.72
CA GLY A 63 -1.72 -2.21 6.03
C GLY A 63 -1.60 -1.82 7.50
N LEU A 64 -1.74 -2.77 8.43
CA LEU A 64 -1.55 -2.54 9.86
C LEU A 64 -0.09 -2.14 10.19
N ALA A 65 0.88 -2.80 9.59
CA ALA A 65 2.29 -2.49 9.79
C ALA A 65 2.64 -1.09 9.26
N ILE A 66 2.14 -0.72 8.09
CA ILE A 66 2.29 0.63 7.52
C ILE A 66 1.60 1.64 8.43
N LEU A 67 0.35 1.42 8.82
CA LEU A 67 -0.43 2.33 9.66
C LEU A 67 0.27 2.63 11.00
N THR A 68 0.83 1.62 11.64
CA THR A 68 1.53 1.75 12.91
C THR A 68 2.99 2.20 12.78
N GLY A 69 3.56 2.17 11.58
CA GLY A 69 4.98 2.46 11.34
C GLY A 69 5.91 1.38 11.86
N PHE A 70 5.48 0.14 11.81
CA PHE A 70 6.32 -1.01 12.12
C PHE A 70 7.00 -1.48 10.84
N TYR A 71 8.25 -1.02 10.62
CA TYR A 71 9.00 -1.23 9.37
C TYR A 71 8.22 -0.84 8.11
N GLY A 72 7.36 0.19 8.19
CA GLY A 72 6.35 0.51 7.19
C GLY A 72 6.93 0.72 5.80
N ARG A 73 8.11 1.36 5.66
CA ARG A 73 8.73 1.55 4.34
C ARG A 73 9.10 0.25 3.64
N TYR A 74 9.59 -0.77 4.38
CA TYR A 74 9.90 -2.07 3.79
C TYR A 74 8.63 -2.83 3.43
N VAL A 75 7.60 -2.69 4.25
CA VAL A 75 6.29 -3.28 3.97
C VAL A 75 5.65 -2.64 2.75
N SER A 76 5.73 -1.30 2.59
CA SER A 76 5.25 -0.62 1.38
C SER A 76 5.98 -1.12 0.13
N LEU A 77 7.29 -1.33 0.22
CA LEU A 77 8.06 -1.91 -0.88
C LEU A 77 7.58 -3.34 -1.23
N ALA A 78 7.34 -4.17 -0.20
CA ALA A 78 6.87 -5.54 -0.38
C ALA A 78 5.45 -5.61 -0.96
N LEU A 79 4.60 -4.60 -0.73
CA LEU A 79 3.24 -4.52 -1.26
C LEU A 79 3.16 -3.89 -2.67
N LEU A 80 4.22 -3.25 -3.17
CA LEU A 80 4.24 -2.68 -4.52
C LEU A 80 3.83 -3.68 -5.62
N PRO A 81 4.26 -4.96 -5.62
CA PRO A 81 3.82 -5.92 -6.63
C PRO A 81 2.30 -6.09 -6.69
N ILE A 82 1.59 -6.02 -5.56
CA ILE A 82 0.11 -6.10 -5.52
C ILE A 82 -0.49 -4.87 -6.21
N LEU A 83 0.03 -3.67 -5.95
CA LEU A 83 -0.43 -2.44 -6.60
C LEU A 83 -0.13 -2.43 -8.10
N LEU A 84 1.03 -2.92 -8.52
CA LEU A 84 1.38 -3.05 -9.93
C LEU A 84 0.53 -4.10 -10.64
N GLY A 85 0.19 -5.19 -9.95
CA GLY A 85 -0.78 -6.18 -10.42
C GLY A 85 -2.16 -5.55 -10.63
N ALA A 86 -2.66 -4.80 -9.64
CA ALA A 86 -3.92 -4.06 -9.78
C ALA A 86 -3.86 -3.06 -10.93
N LEU A 87 -2.76 -2.31 -11.06
CA LEU A 87 -2.56 -1.38 -12.18
C LEU A 87 -2.66 -2.08 -13.53
N SER A 88 -2.00 -3.24 -13.70
CA SER A 88 -2.05 -4.00 -14.95
C SER A 88 -3.45 -4.49 -15.31
N VAL A 89 -4.24 -4.89 -14.30
CA VAL A 89 -5.63 -5.32 -14.47
C VAL A 89 -6.54 -4.16 -14.89
N HIS A 90 -6.33 -2.97 -14.32
CA HIS A 90 -7.15 -1.80 -14.62
C HIS A 90 -6.69 -1.00 -15.84
N ALA A 91 -5.47 -1.22 -16.34
CA ALA A 91 -4.90 -0.49 -17.47
C ALA A 91 -5.79 -0.49 -18.75
N PRO A 92 -6.44 -1.62 -19.13
CA PRO A 92 -7.31 -1.64 -20.32
C PRO A 92 -8.61 -0.85 -20.16
N ASN A 93 -9.02 -0.51 -18.92
CA ASN A 93 -10.33 0.08 -18.63
C ASN A 93 -10.36 1.62 -18.80
N GLY A 94 -9.26 2.23 -19.22
CA GLY A 94 -9.13 3.68 -19.35
C GLY A 94 -8.68 4.36 -18.05
N TRP A 95 -8.55 5.68 -18.11
CA TRP A 95 -7.97 6.50 -17.03
C TRP A 95 -8.84 6.56 -15.78
N LEU A 96 -10.10 6.97 -15.92
CA LEU A 96 -10.97 7.33 -14.80
C LEU A 96 -11.34 6.11 -13.92
N PHE A 97 -11.25 6.27 -12.61
CA PHE A 97 -11.68 5.24 -11.64
C PHE A 97 -13.19 4.90 -11.78
N THR A 98 -13.99 5.83 -12.29
CA THR A 98 -15.43 5.65 -12.55
C THR A 98 -15.72 4.91 -13.87
N ALA A 99 -14.71 4.57 -14.66
CA ALA A 99 -14.89 3.77 -15.87
C ALA A 99 -15.47 2.39 -15.52
N PRO A 100 -16.18 1.73 -16.46
CA PRO A 100 -16.62 0.34 -16.25
C PRO A 100 -15.44 -0.55 -15.82
N ASN A 101 -15.62 -1.29 -14.74
CA ASN A 101 -14.59 -2.13 -14.11
C ASN A 101 -13.42 -1.35 -13.45
N GLY A 102 -13.54 -0.03 -13.30
CA GLY A 102 -12.53 0.84 -12.70
C GLY A 102 -11.34 1.15 -13.61
N GLY A 103 -10.95 2.41 -13.70
CA GLY A 103 -9.77 2.84 -14.43
C GLY A 103 -8.47 2.75 -13.63
N TRP A 104 -7.35 3.02 -14.29
CA TRP A 104 -6.02 2.81 -13.73
C TRP A 104 -5.44 3.98 -12.92
N GLU A 105 -6.10 5.16 -12.88
CA GLU A 105 -5.59 6.32 -12.15
C GLU A 105 -5.36 6.02 -10.66
N TYR A 106 -6.30 5.31 -10.03
CA TYR A 106 -6.26 5.05 -8.61
C TYR A 106 -5.13 4.07 -8.21
N PRO A 107 -4.98 2.87 -8.82
CA PRO A 107 -3.85 2.00 -8.52
C PRO A 107 -2.50 2.63 -8.90
N ALA A 108 -2.44 3.45 -9.94
CA ALA A 108 -1.23 4.19 -10.29
C ALA A 108 -0.85 5.19 -9.18
N PHE A 109 -1.81 5.99 -8.70
CA PHE A 109 -1.58 6.92 -7.62
C PHE A 109 -1.11 6.21 -6.34
N LEU A 110 -1.74 5.09 -5.98
CA LEU A 110 -1.33 4.30 -4.81
C LEU A 110 0.08 3.73 -4.95
N ALA A 111 0.46 3.27 -6.14
CA ALA A 111 1.82 2.77 -6.39
C ALA A 111 2.86 3.89 -6.22
N VAL A 112 2.59 5.09 -6.75
CA VAL A 112 3.45 6.26 -6.56
C VAL A 112 3.51 6.69 -5.09
N ALA A 113 2.38 6.70 -4.39
CA ALA A 113 2.31 7.03 -2.97
C ALA A 113 3.10 6.01 -2.11
N ALA A 114 2.98 4.71 -2.41
CA ALA A 114 3.75 3.67 -1.75
C ALA A 114 5.26 3.83 -2.01
N LEU A 115 5.67 4.13 -3.24
CA LEU A 115 7.05 4.44 -3.58
C LEU A 115 7.56 5.69 -2.84
N ALA A 116 6.75 6.75 -2.78
CA ALA A 116 7.09 7.95 -2.01
C ALA A 116 7.30 7.61 -0.52
N HIS A 117 6.43 6.78 0.08
CA HIS A 117 6.60 6.32 1.46
C HIS A 117 7.91 5.52 1.64
N VAL A 118 8.26 4.63 0.70
CA VAL A 118 9.55 3.91 0.72
C VAL A 118 10.73 4.90 0.76
N LEU A 119 10.69 5.94 -0.03
CA LEU A 119 11.77 6.94 -0.13
C LEU A 119 11.84 7.87 1.09
N ILE A 120 10.70 8.37 1.54
CA ILE A 120 10.60 9.33 2.65
C ILE A 120 10.82 8.65 4.00
N GLY A 121 10.30 7.43 4.18
CA GLY A 121 10.34 6.67 5.44
C GLY A 121 9.10 6.85 6.29
N ASP A 122 9.13 6.22 7.48
CA ASP A 122 7.95 6.04 8.33
C ASP A 122 7.49 7.33 9.05
N GLY A 123 8.34 8.33 9.16
CA GLY A 123 7.99 9.64 9.74
C GLY A 123 7.73 9.63 11.25
N ALA A 124 6.95 10.61 11.68
CA ALA A 124 6.60 10.80 13.10
C ALA A 124 5.74 9.65 13.64
N LEU A 125 5.83 9.40 14.95
CA LEU A 125 5.01 8.43 15.69
C LEU A 125 5.10 6.98 15.15
N ALA A 126 6.17 6.62 14.44
CA ALA A 126 6.39 5.26 13.99
C ALA A 126 6.82 4.37 15.17
N LEU A 127 6.20 3.18 15.31
CA LEU A 127 6.53 2.24 16.38
C LEU A 127 7.97 1.70 16.24
N ARG A 128 8.35 1.34 15.01
CA ARG A 128 9.70 0.86 14.70
C ARG A 128 10.08 1.29 13.28
N PRO A 129 10.59 2.50 13.11
CA PRO A 129 10.95 3.00 11.79
C PRO A 129 12.09 2.18 11.18
N ALA A 130 11.99 1.94 9.88
CA ALA A 130 13.02 1.31 9.09
C ALA A 130 14.00 2.36 8.57
N ALA A 131 15.31 2.12 8.69
CA ALA A 131 16.35 2.98 8.15
C ALA A 131 17.06 2.29 6.97
N PHE A 132 17.23 3.00 5.86
CA PHE A 132 18.17 2.61 4.81
C PHE A 132 19.54 3.22 5.13
N GLY A 133 20.54 2.36 5.40
CA GLY A 133 21.89 2.81 5.74
C GLY A 133 21.94 3.50 7.11
N GLY A 134 23.05 3.42 7.82
CA GLY A 134 23.19 3.91 9.19
C GLY A 134 22.90 5.41 9.35
N ALA A 135 21.63 5.76 9.40
CA ALA A 135 21.20 7.07 9.83
C ALA A 135 21.50 7.17 11.33
N SER A 136 22.49 7.98 11.67
CA SER A 136 22.78 8.41 13.03
C SER A 136 21.46 8.84 13.70
N LYS A 137 21.17 8.27 14.88
CA LYS A 137 20.13 8.80 15.77
C LYS A 137 20.30 10.32 15.88
N PRO A 138 19.25 11.14 15.69
CA PRO A 138 19.36 12.52 16.11
C PRO A 138 19.72 12.52 17.59
N ALA A 139 20.81 13.17 17.94
CA ALA A 139 21.12 13.43 19.32
C ALA A 139 19.95 14.23 19.90
N LEU A 140 19.31 13.65 20.92
CA LEU A 140 18.36 14.37 21.73
C LEU A 140 19.16 15.48 22.45
N ALA A 141 19.00 16.70 22.00
CA ALA A 141 19.39 17.90 22.72
C ALA A 141 18.17 18.47 23.42
#